data_3d5069d04988c00acb82bd2c28a2e374
#
_entry.id   3d5069d04988c00acb82bd2c28a2e374
#
_cell.length_a   1.000
_cell.length_b   1.000
_cell.length_c   1.000
_cell.angle_alpha   90.00
_cell.angle_beta   90.00
_cell.angle_gamma   90.00
#
_symmetry.space_group_name_H-M   'P 1'
#
loop_
_entity.id
_entity.type
_entity.pdbx_description
1 polymer ?
#
loop_
_entity_poly.entity_id
_entity_poly.type
_entity_poly.pdbx_seq_one_letter_code
_entity_poly.pdbx_strand_id
1 'polypeptide(L)'
;KKETSTEATTETTTTEATTEATTEATTEAQHEGMYNDLTGEWVTDRTEEYGRPIAVMLNNISDAMPQCDIGKADIVYEMKVEGGITRLLGIFNDYSNLEKLGSIRSCRPYYVTVAMEYDAIYMHYGQSPQGQEELDRTGIAHISGLGGEGSVPFYRSSDREAPHNVYTNSDMIKAGLDYL
;
A
#
# COMPACT_ATOMS: atom_id res chain seq x y z
N LYS A 1 64.25 22.79 62.35
CA LYS A 1 63.55 23.60 61.33
C LYS A 1 62.27 22.89 60.99
N LYS A 2 61.21 23.47 61.43
CA LYS A 2 59.82 22.95 61.30
C LYS A 2 59.19 23.79 60.18
N GLU A 3 58.73 23.15 59.14
CA GLU A 3 57.90 23.81 58.17
C GLU A 3 56.46 23.40 58.42
N THR A 4 55.66 24.40 58.55
CA THR A 4 54.22 24.29 58.78
C THR A 4 53.52 24.35 57.44
N SER A 5 52.79 23.28 57.09
CA SER A 5 51.93 23.25 55.94
C SER A 5 50.54 23.71 56.34
N THR A 6 50.04 24.70 55.64
CA THR A 6 48.71 25.25 55.82
C THR A 6 47.79 24.58 54.76
N GLU A 7 46.82 23.81 55.26
CA GLU A 7 45.76 23.28 54.41
C GLU A 7 44.70 24.35 54.14
N ALA A 8 44.43 24.59 52.83
CA ALA A 8 43.33 25.44 52.41
C ALA A 8 42.12 24.57 52.14
N THR A 9 41.06 24.73 52.88
CA THR A 9 39.78 24.09 52.74
C THR A 9 39.03 24.84 51.61
N THR A 10 38.75 24.18 50.49
CA THR A 10 37.89 24.71 49.40
C THR A 10 36.48 24.20 49.62
N GLU A 11 35.57 25.07 50.00
CA GLU A 11 34.13 24.77 50.02
C GLU A 11 33.59 24.75 48.59
N THR A 12 33.09 23.60 48.16
CA THR A 12 32.41 23.45 46.89
C THR A 12 30.91 23.69 47.11
N THR A 13 30.43 24.83 46.68
CA THR A 13 29.00 25.15 46.65
C THR A 13 28.37 24.43 45.46
N THR A 14 27.58 23.40 45.70
CA THR A 14 26.79 22.71 44.67
C THR A 14 25.52 23.51 44.45
N THR A 15 25.43 24.16 43.30
CA THR A 15 24.19 24.80 42.84
C THR A 15 23.36 23.75 42.12
N GLU A 16 22.26 23.27 42.72
CA GLU A 16 21.27 22.46 42.08
C GLU A 16 20.48 23.31 41.06
N ALA A 17 20.70 23.06 39.78
CA ALA A 17 19.87 23.62 38.72
C ALA A 17 18.59 22.78 38.60
N THR A 18 17.49 23.31 39.12
CA THR A 18 16.15 22.75 38.88
C THR A 18 15.77 23.02 37.42
N THR A 19 15.84 21.99 36.58
CA THR A 19 15.32 22.04 35.18
C THR A 19 13.81 21.84 35.30
N GLU A 20 13.04 22.90 35.20
CA GLU A 20 11.60 22.82 34.93
C GLU A 20 11.39 22.28 33.52
N ALA A 21 10.91 21.04 33.42
CA ALA A 21 10.46 20.46 32.16
C ALA A 21 9.14 21.14 31.82
N THR A 22 9.17 22.09 30.90
CA THR A 22 7.99 22.65 30.24
C THR A 22 7.43 21.56 29.36
N THR A 23 6.40 20.87 29.81
CA THR A 23 5.58 19.99 28.98
C THR A 23 4.77 20.89 28.03
N GLU A 24 5.25 21.11 26.82
CA GLU A 24 4.43 21.69 25.77
C GLU A 24 3.30 20.69 25.48
N ALA A 25 2.09 21.05 25.87
CA ALA A 25 0.90 20.35 25.44
C ALA A 25 0.78 20.56 23.93
N THR A 26 1.16 19.53 23.16
CA THR A 26 0.90 19.49 21.73
C THR A 26 -0.61 19.47 21.59
N THR A 27 -1.21 20.59 21.21
CA THR A 27 -2.60 20.65 20.81
C THR A 27 -2.70 19.83 19.54
N GLU A 28 -3.31 18.64 19.61
CA GLU A 28 -3.63 17.85 18.41
C GLU A 28 -4.46 18.73 17.52
N ALA A 29 -3.94 19.02 16.33
CA ALA A 29 -4.70 19.75 15.32
C ALA A 29 -5.92 18.89 14.96
N GLN A 30 -7.11 19.44 15.11
CA GLN A 30 -8.33 18.78 14.66
C GLN A 30 -8.32 18.80 13.13
N HIS A 31 -8.04 17.66 12.52
CA HIS A 31 -8.11 17.48 11.09
C HIS A 31 -9.54 17.11 10.68
N GLU A 32 -10.04 17.76 9.63
CA GLU A 32 -11.30 17.37 8.99
C GLU A 32 -11.04 16.26 7.97
N GLY A 33 -12.01 15.35 7.79
CA GLY A 33 -11.92 14.24 6.84
C GLY A 33 -11.39 12.94 7.45
N MET A 34 -10.98 12.01 6.59
CA MET A 34 -10.46 10.69 6.97
C MET A 34 -8.95 10.62 6.78
N TYR A 35 -8.28 10.01 7.74
CA TYR A 35 -6.84 9.78 7.63
C TYR A 35 -6.55 8.57 6.75
N ASN A 36 -5.73 8.77 5.72
CA ASN A 36 -5.22 7.69 4.89
C ASN A 36 -3.87 7.22 5.46
N ASP A 37 -3.86 6.06 6.08
CA ASP A 37 -2.70 5.48 6.75
C ASP A 37 -1.60 5.01 5.77
N LEU A 38 -1.92 4.82 4.49
CA LEU A 38 -0.95 4.47 3.46
C LEU A 38 -0.14 5.67 2.98
N THR A 39 -0.76 6.84 2.89
CA THR A 39 -0.11 8.07 2.41
C THR A 39 0.29 9.01 3.54
N GLY A 40 -0.33 8.88 4.72
CA GLY A 40 -0.15 9.80 5.83
C GLY A 40 -0.94 11.10 5.67
N GLU A 41 -1.89 11.17 4.77
CA GLU A 41 -2.65 12.37 4.44
C GLU A 41 -4.07 12.33 4.99
N TRP A 42 -4.60 13.52 5.29
CA TRP A 42 -6.02 13.72 5.61
C TRP A 42 -6.78 14.06 4.34
N VAL A 43 -7.81 13.26 4.02
CA VAL A 43 -8.66 13.42 2.84
C VAL A 43 -9.96 14.07 3.27
N THR A 44 -10.09 15.37 3.01
CA THR A 44 -11.16 16.24 3.57
C THR A 44 -12.53 16.03 2.91
N ASP A 45 -12.57 15.51 1.69
CA ASP A 45 -13.81 15.19 0.96
C ASP A 45 -14.34 13.78 1.24
N ARG A 46 -13.64 13.01 2.09
CA ARG A 46 -14.05 11.67 2.51
C ARG A 46 -14.62 11.69 3.92
N THR A 47 -15.79 11.11 4.08
CA THR A 47 -16.50 11.00 5.36
C THR A 47 -16.66 9.56 5.86
N GLU A 48 -16.36 8.57 5.00
CA GLU A 48 -16.45 7.15 5.33
C GLU A 48 -15.05 6.58 5.58
N GLU A 49 -14.93 5.69 6.56
CA GLU A 49 -13.69 4.97 6.84
C GLU A 49 -13.23 4.17 5.64
N TYR A 50 -11.91 4.01 5.50
CA TYR A 50 -11.34 3.12 4.52
C TYR A 50 -11.63 1.68 4.90
N GLY A 51 -12.04 0.90 3.91
CA GLY A 51 -12.14 -0.54 4.06
C GLY A 51 -10.77 -1.22 3.99
N ARG A 52 -10.80 -2.55 3.87
CA ARG A 52 -9.59 -3.32 3.57
C ARG A 52 -9.04 -2.90 2.21
N PRO A 53 -7.74 -2.58 2.09
CA PRO A 53 -7.16 -2.13 0.82
C PRO A 53 -7.18 -3.25 -0.22
N ILE A 54 -7.14 -2.87 -1.49
CA ILE A 54 -6.92 -3.80 -2.61
C ILE A 54 -5.51 -3.62 -3.18
N ALA A 55 -4.92 -4.71 -3.63
CA ALA A 55 -3.64 -4.75 -4.32
C ALA A 55 -3.84 -5.30 -5.74
N VAL A 56 -3.61 -4.50 -6.77
CA VAL A 56 -3.97 -4.85 -8.16
C VAL A 56 -2.73 -5.02 -9.02
N MET A 57 -2.61 -6.19 -9.68
CA MET A 57 -1.53 -6.47 -10.63
C MET A 57 -1.74 -5.76 -11.95
N LEU A 58 -0.83 -4.86 -12.30
CA LEU A 58 -0.90 -4.02 -13.49
C LEU A 58 0.24 -4.29 -14.46
N ASN A 59 -0.05 -4.13 -15.73
CA ASN A 59 0.91 -4.24 -16.82
C ASN A 59 1.81 -3.00 -16.91
N ASN A 60 3.06 -3.17 -17.36
CA ASN A 60 4.00 -2.06 -17.54
C ASN A 60 4.84 -2.19 -18.82
N ILE A 61 4.24 -2.65 -19.90
CA ILE A 61 4.89 -2.70 -21.21
C ILE A 61 4.28 -1.66 -22.16
N SER A 62 4.96 -1.35 -23.27
CA SER A 62 4.52 -0.37 -24.26
C SER A 62 3.11 -0.62 -24.77
N ASP A 63 2.75 -1.88 -25.02
CA ASP A 63 1.45 -2.29 -25.56
C ASP A 63 0.29 -2.08 -24.57
N ALA A 64 0.61 -1.82 -23.29
CA ALA A 64 -0.34 -1.51 -22.24
C ALA A 64 -0.49 -0.01 -21.96
N MET A 65 0.24 0.83 -22.68
CA MET A 65 0.22 2.29 -22.47
C MET A 65 -0.84 2.99 -23.36
N PRO A 66 -1.41 4.10 -22.89
CA PRO A 66 -1.33 4.60 -21.53
C PRO A 66 -2.06 3.69 -20.53
N GLN A 67 -1.58 3.64 -19.30
CA GLN A 67 -2.28 2.98 -18.21
C GLN A 67 -3.52 3.79 -17.81
N CYS A 68 -4.51 3.11 -17.22
CA CYS A 68 -5.75 3.74 -16.79
C CYS A 68 -5.85 3.66 -15.26
N ASP A 69 -6.22 4.76 -14.63
CA ASP A 69 -6.48 4.96 -13.19
C ASP A 69 -5.36 4.56 -12.22
N ILE A 70 -4.17 4.20 -12.68
CA ILE A 70 -3.04 3.87 -11.80
C ILE A 70 -2.61 5.07 -10.93
N GLY A 71 -2.81 6.28 -11.41
CA GLY A 71 -2.51 7.51 -10.66
C GLY A 71 -3.40 7.72 -9.43
N LYS A 72 -4.42 6.88 -9.23
CA LYS A 72 -5.27 6.87 -8.03
C LYS A 72 -4.79 5.90 -6.96
N ALA A 73 -3.71 5.14 -7.23
CA ALA A 73 -3.10 4.26 -6.24
C ALA A 73 -2.38 5.08 -5.17
N ASP A 74 -2.54 4.67 -3.91
CA ASP A 74 -1.82 5.27 -2.77
C ASP A 74 -0.33 4.91 -2.82
N ILE A 75 -0.02 3.66 -3.22
CA ILE A 75 1.36 3.16 -3.36
C ILE A 75 1.47 2.33 -4.64
N VAL A 76 2.59 2.45 -5.33
CA VAL A 76 2.89 1.63 -6.52
C VAL A 76 4.26 0.98 -6.37
N TYR A 77 4.29 -0.34 -6.47
CA TYR A 77 5.52 -1.13 -6.52
C TYR A 77 5.83 -1.54 -7.95
N GLU A 78 7.05 -1.32 -8.39
CA GLU A 78 7.56 -1.81 -9.67
C GLU A 78 8.62 -2.86 -9.45
N MET A 79 8.42 -4.07 -10.01
CA MET A 79 9.40 -5.14 -9.93
C MET A 79 9.54 -5.88 -11.27
N LYS A 80 10.72 -6.43 -11.50
CA LYS A 80 10.98 -7.24 -12.69
C LYS A 80 10.19 -8.54 -12.68
N VAL A 81 9.74 -8.92 -13.86
CA VAL A 81 9.13 -10.22 -14.16
C VAL A 81 9.92 -10.89 -15.28
N GLU A 82 9.41 -11.98 -15.84
CA GLU A 82 10.07 -12.71 -16.91
C GLU A 82 10.26 -11.83 -18.16
N GLY A 83 11.25 -12.16 -18.96
CA GLY A 83 11.53 -11.48 -20.23
C GLY A 83 12.16 -10.09 -20.09
N GLY A 84 12.64 -9.72 -18.89
CA GLY A 84 13.28 -8.44 -18.66
C GLY A 84 12.32 -7.24 -18.59
N ILE A 85 11.01 -7.49 -18.58
CA ILE A 85 9.99 -6.47 -18.40
C ILE A 85 9.66 -6.29 -16.91
N THR A 86 8.93 -5.23 -16.60
CA THR A 86 8.40 -5.00 -15.24
C THR A 86 6.87 -5.11 -15.21
N ARG A 87 6.33 -5.27 -14.02
CA ARG A 87 4.92 -5.07 -13.70
C ARG A 87 4.78 -4.13 -12.53
N LEU A 88 3.58 -3.62 -12.36
CA LEU A 88 3.25 -2.77 -11.23
C LEU A 88 2.24 -3.46 -10.33
N LEU A 89 2.34 -3.20 -9.03
CA LEU A 89 1.31 -3.51 -8.05
C LEU A 89 0.83 -2.18 -7.49
N GLY A 90 -0.41 -1.81 -7.79
CA GLY A 90 -1.06 -0.65 -7.18
C GLY A 90 -1.79 -1.06 -5.91
N ILE A 91 -1.53 -0.36 -4.80
CA ILE A 91 -2.25 -0.49 -3.54
C ILE A 91 -3.23 0.68 -3.44
N PHE A 92 -4.49 0.38 -3.17
CA PHE A 92 -5.57 1.36 -3.10
C PHE A 92 -6.34 1.20 -1.80
N ASN A 93 -6.33 2.22 -0.95
CA ASN A 93 -7.27 2.35 0.16
C ASN A 93 -8.64 2.79 -0.34
N ASP A 94 -8.65 3.76 -1.27
CA ASP A 94 -9.87 4.20 -1.92
C ASP A 94 -9.98 3.66 -3.34
N TYR A 95 -10.93 2.80 -3.56
CA TYR A 95 -11.29 2.25 -4.88
C TYR A 95 -12.73 2.61 -5.29
N SER A 96 -13.31 3.65 -4.68
CA SER A 96 -14.71 4.05 -4.92
C SER A 96 -14.92 4.82 -6.22
N ASN A 97 -13.85 5.39 -6.79
CA ASN A 97 -13.92 6.28 -7.95
C ASN A 97 -13.09 5.80 -9.17
N LEU A 98 -12.79 4.51 -9.24
CA LEU A 98 -12.07 3.91 -10.37
C LEU A 98 -13.02 3.66 -11.55
N GLU A 99 -12.78 4.34 -12.67
CA GLU A 99 -13.60 4.19 -13.88
C GLU A 99 -13.10 3.05 -14.75
N LYS A 100 -11.78 2.94 -14.94
CA LYS A 100 -11.14 1.93 -15.78
C LYS A 100 -9.72 1.64 -15.27
N LEU A 101 -9.57 0.72 -14.35
CA LEU A 101 -8.26 0.35 -13.83
C LEU A 101 -7.64 -0.81 -14.63
N GLY A 102 -6.42 -0.63 -15.12
CA GLY A 102 -5.68 -1.68 -15.83
C GLY A 102 -4.69 -1.17 -16.86
N SER A 103 -4.16 -2.06 -17.67
CA SER A 103 -4.57 -3.48 -17.89
C SER A 103 -4.02 -4.40 -16.80
N ILE A 104 -4.85 -5.33 -16.36
CA ILE A 104 -4.55 -6.23 -15.25
C ILE A 104 -3.79 -7.47 -15.75
N ARG A 105 -2.88 -7.99 -14.94
CA ARG A 105 -1.95 -9.07 -15.31
C ARG A 105 -1.85 -10.15 -14.24
N SER A 106 -1.09 -11.18 -14.60
CA SER A 106 -0.93 -12.38 -13.80
C SER A 106 -0.08 -12.15 -12.56
N CYS A 107 -0.48 -12.82 -11.48
CA CYS A 107 0.24 -12.92 -10.22
C CYS A 107 1.67 -13.44 -10.38
N ARG A 108 2.57 -12.95 -9.52
CA ARG A 108 3.91 -13.47 -9.27
C ARG A 108 4.15 -13.57 -7.77
N PRO A 109 4.94 -14.54 -7.27
CA PRO A 109 5.00 -14.85 -5.85
C PRO A 109 5.42 -13.67 -4.96
N TYR A 110 6.40 -12.90 -5.37
CA TYR A 110 6.90 -11.76 -4.61
C TYR A 110 5.89 -10.60 -4.48
N TYR A 111 4.92 -10.47 -5.40
CA TYR A 111 3.82 -9.52 -5.27
C TYR A 111 2.76 -9.97 -4.25
N VAL A 112 2.61 -11.29 -4.07
CA VAL A 112 1.77 -11.84 -3.00
C VAL A 112 2.31 -11.39 -1.64
N THR A 113 3.63 -11.50 -1.43
CA THR A 113 4.28 -11.05 -0.20
C THR A 113 4.02 -9.56 0.08
N VAL A 114 4.16 -8.71 -0.94
CA VAL A 114 3.88 -7.27 -0.78
C VAL A 114 2.41 -7.03 -0.44
N ALA A 115 1.47 -7.69 -1.13
CA ALA A 115 0.04 -7.51 -0.84
C ALA A 115 -0.33 -7.93 0.61
N MET A 116 0.36 -8.94 1.15
CA MET A 116 0.19 -9.37 2.54
C MET A 116 0.66 -8.34 3.56
N GLU A 117 1.68 -7.54 3.27
CA GLU A 117 2.18 -6.48 4.16
C GLU A 117 1.11 -5.42 4.44
N TYR A 118 0.18 -5.25 3.51
CA TYR A 118 -0.95 -4.31 3.62
C TYR A 118 -2.26 -4.98 4.04
N ASP A 119 -2.24 -6.27 4.35
CA ASP A 119 -3.48 -7.07 4.50
C ASP A 119 -4.46 -6.87 3.33
N ALA A 120 -3.94 -6.59 2.14
CA ALA A 120 -4.75 -6.24 0.98
C ALA A 120 -5.43 -7.46 0.35
N ILE A 121 -6.59 -7.24 -0.26
CA ILE A 121 -7.21 -8.23 -1.14
C ILE A 121 -6.50 -8.17 -2.49
N TYR A 122 -5.86 -9.28 -2.88
CA TYR A 122 -5.00 -9.32 -4.04
C TYR A 122 -5.78 -9.62 -5.33
N MET A 123 -5.80 -8.70 -6.28
CA MET A 123 -6.52 -8.81 -7.56
C MET A 123 -5.57 -9.03 -8.73
N HIS A 124 -5.79 -10.10 -9.48
CA HIS A 124 -4.92 -10.47 -10.60
C HIS A 124 -5.68 -11.22 -11.71
N TYR A 125 -5.13 -11.25 -12.91
CA TYR A 125 -5.71 -12.02 -14.01
C TYR A 125 -4.74 -13.11 -14.46
N GLY A 126 -4.94 -14.32 -13.93
CA GLY A 126 -4.01 -15.45 -14.07
C GLY A 126 -2.81 -15.36 -13.13
N GLN A 127 -1.97 -16.37 -13.18
CA GLN A 127 -0.80 -16.51 -12.32
C GLN A 127 0.29 -17.37 -13.00
N SER A 128 1.54 -17.23 -12.53
CA SER A 128 2.60 -18.21 -12.81
C SER A 128 2.45 -19.45 -11.92
N PRO A 129 3.07 -20.60 -12.25
CA PRO A 129 3.07 -21.75 -11.37
C PRO A 129 3.54 -21.40 -9.95
N GLN A 130 4.65 -20.66 -9.82
CA GLN A 130 5.19 -20.21 -8.54
C GLN A 130 4.25 -19.20 -7.83
N GLY A 131 3.52 -18.39 -8.61
CA GLY A 131 2.49 -17.51 -8.07
C GLY A 131 1.32 -18.29 -7.48
N GLN A 132 0.91 -19.39 -8.13
CA GLN A 132 -0.12 -20.29 -7.58
C GLN A 132 0.36 -20.96 -6.29
N GLU A 133 1.57 -21.50 -6.28
CA GLU A 133 2.16 -22.13 -5.08
C GLU A 133 2.19 -21.13 -3.91
N GLU A 134 2.51 -19.87 -4.16
CA GLU A 134 2.55 -18.84 -3.12
C GLU A 134 1.15 -18.43 -2.64
N LEU A 135 0.17 -18.31 -3.52
CA LEU A 135 -1.23 -18.10 -3.15
C LEU A 135 -1.74 -19.24 -2.26
N ASP A 136 -1.49 -20.49 -2.65
CA ASP A 136 -1.90 -21.68 -1.90
C ASP A 136 -1.21 -21.76 -0.53
N ARG A 137 0.09 -21.42 -0.48
CA ARG A 137 0.89 -21.43 0.75
C ARG A 137 0.46 -20.39 1.76
N THR A 138 0.12 -19.20 1.29
CA THR A 138 -0.20 -18.06 2.15
C THR A 138 -1.67 -17.99 2.53
N GLY A 139 -2.55 -18.49 1.68
CA GLY A 139 -3.99 -18.36 1.86
C GLY A 139 -4.48 -16.91 1.85
N ILE A 140 -3.70 -16.00 1.22
CA ILE A 140 -4.11 -14.60 1.10
C ILE A 140 -5.48 -14.48 0.42
N ALA A 141 -6.31 -13.57 0.89
CA ALA A 141 -7.56 -13.24 0.20
C ALA A 141 -7.22 -12.66 -1.18
N HIS A 142 -7.69 -13.34 -2.24
CA HIS A 142 -7.41 -12.90 -3.60
C HIS A 142 -8.57 -13.17 -4.55
N ILE A 143 -8.61 -12.38 -5.62
CA ILE A 143 -9.58 -12.51 -6.72
C ILE A 143 -8.80 -12.76 -8.01
N SER A 144 -9.01 -13.93 -8.62
CA SER A 144 -8.41 -14.28 -9.91
C SER A 144 -9.43 -14.15 -11.04
N GLY A 145 -9.04 -13.48 -12.12
CA GLY A 145 -9.88 -13.39 -13.33
C GLY A 145 -9.91 -14.68 -14.18
N LEU A 146 -9.14 -15.71 -13.82
CA LEU A 146 -9.16 -17.01 -14.48
C LEU A 146 -9.88 -18.04 -13.59
N GLY A 147 -11.14 -18.28 -13.93
CA GLY A 147 -11.94 -19.37 -13.38
C GLY A 147 -13.07 -18.94 -12.45
N GLY A 148 -14.23 -19.56 -12.64
CA GLY A 148 -15.40 -19.49 -11.76
C GLY A 148 -15.94 -18.08 -11.55
N GLU A 149 -16.38 -17.86 -10.34
CA GLU A 149 -17.00 -16.60 -9.87
C GLU A 149 -16.00 -15.42 -9.83
N GLY A 150 -14.71 -15.71 -9.76
CA GLY A 150 -13.63 -14.70 -9.78
C GLY A 150 -13.49 -13.91 -11.09
N SER A 151 -14.22 -14.28 -12.14
CA SER A 151 -14.23 -13.51 -13.40
C SER A 151 -15.11 -12.26 -13.35
N VAL A 152 -16.00 -12.15 -12.36
CA VAL A 152 -16.97 -11.04 -12.24
C VAL A 152 -16.32 -9.67 -12.16
N PRO A 153 -15.22 -9.45 -11.41
CA PRO A 153 -14.63 -8.13 -11.29
C PRO A 153 -13.77 -7.69 -12.47
N PHE A 154 -13.79 -8.43 -13.59
CA PHE A 154 -12.93 -8.11 -14.72
C PHE A 154 -13.69 -8.15 -16.04
N TYR A 155 -13.30 -7.28 -16.97
CA TYR A 155 -13.80 -7.29 -18.34
C TYR A 155 -12.65 -7.11 -19.34
N ARG A 156 -12.91 -7.48 -20.60
CA ARG A 156 -11.99 -7.19 -21.70
C ARG A 156 -12.48 -5.99 -22.49
N SER A 157 -11.63 -4.99 -22.61
CA SER A 157 -11.88 -3.84 -23.48
C SER A 157 -11.54 -4.18 -24.92
N SER A 158 -12.28 -3.59 -25.85
CA SER A 158 -11.99 -3.66 -27.27
C SER A 158 -10.93 -2.66 -27.75
N ASP A 159 -10.47 -1.78 -26.86
CA ASP A 159 -9.50 -0.72 -27.19
C ASP A 159 -8.10 -1.27 -27.46
N ARG A 160 -7.84 -2.50 -27.02
CA ARG A 160 -6.55 -3.17 -27.15
C ARG A 160 -6.72 -4.65 -27.43
N GLU A 161 -5.66 -5.24 -27.95
CA GLU A 161 -5.61 -6.67 -28.19
C GLU A 161 -5.29 -7.45 -26.90
N ALA A 162 -5.77 -8.69 -26.84
CA ALA A 162 -5.37 -9.61 -25.79
C ALA A 162 -3.87 -9.92 -25.90
N PRO A 163 -3.19 -10.10 -24.80
CA PRO A 163 -3.66 -10.18 -23.42
C PRO A 163 -3.62 -8.85 -22.64
N HIS A 164 -3.48 -7.70 -23.32
CA HIS A 164 -3.24 -6.39 -22.72
C HIS A 164 -4.54 -5.58 -22.50
N ASN A 165 -5.67 -6.23 -22.45
CA ASN A 165 -7.00 -5.60 -22.51
C ASN A 165 -7.94 -5.98 -21.36
N VAL A 166 -7.41 -6.45 -20.24
CA VAL A 166 -8.21 -6.77 -19.05
C VAL A 166 -8.26 -5.57 -18.11
N TYR A 167 -9.45 -5.19 -17.67
CA TYR A 167 -9.71 -4.03 -16.81
C TYR A 167 -10.73 -4.36 -15.74
N THR A 168 -10.80 -3.50 -14.74
CA THR A 168 -11.84 -3.44 -13.71
C THR A 168 -12.30 -2.01 -13.47
N ASN A 169 -13.30 -1.82 -12.64
CA ASN A 169 -13.78 -0.54 -12.13
C ASN A 169 -14.35 -0.71 -10.71
N SER A 170 -14.75 0.40 -10.07
CA SER A 170 -15.26 0.40 -8.70
C SER A 170 -16.43 -0.56 -8.48
N ASP A 171 -17.42 -0.55 -9.38
CA ASP A 171 -18.61 -1.40 -9.25
C ASP A 171 -18.26 -2.89 -9.37
N MET A 172 -17.37 -3.21 -10.30
CA MET A 172 -16.90 -4.59 -10.49
C MET A 172 -16.05 -5.06 -9.31
N ILE A 173 -15.21 -4.18 -8.76
CA ILE A 173 -14.43 -4.50 -7.56
C ILE A 173 -15.38 -4.83 -6.40
N LYS A 174 -16.36 -3.97 -6.11
CA LYS A 174 -17.36 -4.21 -5.07
C LYS A 174 -18.07 -5.53 -5.27
N ALA A 175 -18.57 -5.80 -6.49
CA ALA A 175 -19.21 -7.07 -6.82
C ALA A 175 -18.28 -8.27 -6.61
N GLY A 176 -16.99 -8.15 -6.89
CA GLY A 176 -16.00 -9.20 -6.64
C GLY A 176 -15.71 -9.45 -5.17
N LEU A 177 -15.74 -8.41 -4.34
CA LEU A 177 -15.55 -8.51 -2.90
C LEU A 177 -16.70 -9.25 -2.21
N ASP A 178 -17.91 -9.17 -2.75
CA ASP A 178 -19.09 -9.86 -2.22
C ASP A 178 -18.99 -11.41 -2.33
N TYR A 179 -18.01 -11.94 -3.09
CA TYR A 179 -17.75 -13.38 -3.22
C TYR A 179 -16.65 -13.91 -2.29
N LEU A 180 -15.99 -13.05 -1.51
CA LEU A 180 -14.96 -13.42 -0.54
C LEU A 180 -15.52 -13.66 0.85
#